data_cea087324c2ffb39c409ea039e131874
#
_entry.id   cea087324c2ffb39c409ea039e131874
#
_cell.length_a   1.000
_cell.length_b   1.000
_cell.length_c   1.000
_cell.angle_alpha   90.00
_cell.angle_beta   90.00
_cell.angle_gamma   90.00
#
_symmetry.space_group_name_H-M   'P 1'
#
loop_
_entity.id
_entity.type
_entity.pdbx_description
1 polymer ?
#
loop_
_entity_poly.entity_id
_entity_poly.type
_entity_poly.pdbx_seq_one_letter_code
_entity_poly.pdbx_strand_id
1 'polypeptide(L)'
;MAWVNQGAPLGDPDQAVPVPVLNDPSEWNFVEQLGQPDVIIPSVSMDIPANGNDLWSNHYVESTINTDRCIKAVQVKPRGNAKAVVHHANSSVELLLDDGSFERYGQLTEYAMGKWGEIVPDGVCRTIPAGSMVRWSIHMFPGGLGAMAPGTIIKDNVVEIGLWLHPEGFAEQAQYKQDLKLYQISPQDDLVIPPNGYHMTQGFHSFDHPVRIDSFQPHGHLRMNAASLEIFYPATGKTEQISQISNWSATWHHSHIYEPEVAPLLPTGAVLVLKQWYDNTAANPNNPDPDMWVMGGSRTGDEMTHAWIAVTHLNDEGFEKLVAERKAQEERSLAGND
;
A
#
# COMPACT_ATOMS: atom_id res chain seq x y z
N MET A 1 18.47 15.34 22.86
CA MET A 1 18.64 15.28 24.33
C MET A 1 19.11 16.64 24.93
N ALA A 2 20.11 17.35 24.38
CA ALA A 2 20.56 18.62 24.95
C ALA A 2 19.44 19.68 25.09
N TRP A 3 18.60 19.85 24.11
CA TRP A 3 17.48 20.80 24.14
C TRP A 3 16.45 20.46 25.25
N VAL A 4 16.11 19.14 25.38
CA VAL A 4 15.21 18.67 26.45
C VAL A 4 15.81 18.91 27.84
N ASN A 5 17.12 18.65 28.02
CA ASN A 5 17.82 18.84 29.26
C ASN A 5 17.95 20.35 29.66
N GLN A 6 17.78 21.25 28.71
CA GLN A 6 17.75 22.71 28.94
C GLN A 6 16.31 23.22 29.22
N GLY A 7 15.34 22.34 29.44
CA GLY A 7 13.95 22.72 29.68
C GLY A 7 13.14 23.01 28.43
N ALA A 8 13.59 22.50 27.29
CA ALA A 8 12.92 22.66 25.98
C ALA A 8 12.55 24.13 25.66
N PRO A 9 13.52 25.09 25.70
CA PRO A 9 13.20 26.48 25.48
C PRO A 9 12.53 26.70 24.12
N LEU A 10 11.55 27.60 24.10
CA LEU A 10 10.89 28.01 22.88
C LEU A 10 11.93 28.64 21.93
N GLY A 11 11.91 28.25 20.66
CA GLY A 11 12.74 28.90 19.65
C GLY A 11 12.21 30.29 19.29
N ASP A 12 12.91 30.96 18.38
CA ASP A 12 12.49 32.26 17.86
C ASP A 12 11.16 32.11 17.09
N PRO A 13 10.07 32.77 17.52
CA PRO A 13 8.76 32.69 16.82
C PRO A 13 8.83 33.17 15.36
N ASP A 14 9.74 34.09 15.04
CA ASP A 14 9.89 34.63 13.67
C ASP A 14 10.56 33.63 12.72
N GLN A 15 11.20 32.60 13.28
CA GLN A 15 11.79 31.47 12.54
C GLN A 15 10.92 30.22 12.58
N ALA A 16 9.73 30.26 13.20
CA ALA A 16 8.84 29.13 13.25
C ALA A 16 8.36 28.76 11.85
N VAL A 17 8.55 27.51 11.46
CA VAL A 17 7.91 26.98 10.24
C VAL A 17 6.39 27.01 10.45
N PRO A 18 5.60 27.35 9.42
CA PRO A 18 4.15 27.27 9.50
C PRO A 18 3.72 25.89 9.95
N VAL A 19 2.77 25.83 10.87
CA VAL A 19 2.17 24.54 11.27
C VAL A 19 1.55 23.92 10.01
N PRO A 20 1.92 22.68 9.64
CA PRO A 20 1.32 22.03 8.48
C PRO A 20 -0.20 21.92 8.69
N VAL A 21 -0.95 22.34 7.69
CA VAL A 21 -2.41 22.10 7.66
C VAL A 21 -2.59 20.62 7.39
N LEU A 22 -3.02 19.90 8.42
CA LEU A 22 -3.37 18.49 8.26
C LEU A 22 -4.78 18.40 7.67
N ASN A 23 -4.94 17.55 6.68
CA ASN A 23 -6.27 17.27 6.13
C ASN A 23 -7.18 16.71 7.21
N ASP A 24 -8.45 17.09 7.18
CA ASP A 24 -9.45 16.48 8.05
C ASP A 24 -9.54 14.98 7.71
N PRO A 25 -9.22 14.10 8.66
CA PRO A 25 -9.26 12.66 8.42
C PRO A 25 -10.68 12.13 8.21
N SER A 26 -11.74 12.95 8.38
CA SER A 26 -13.11 12.61 8.02
C SER A 26 -13.40 12.86 6.53
N GLU A 27 -12.60 13.66 5.86
CA GLU A 27 -12.76 13.96 4.43
C GLU A 27 -12.00 12.99 3.53
N TRP A 28 -12.32 12.99 2.25
CA TRP A 28 -11.57 12.27 1.23
C TRP A 28 -10.40 13.13 0.75
N ASN A 29 -9.23 12.52 0.58
CA ASN A 29 -8.00 13.24 0.27
C ASN A 29 -8.02 13.97 -1.09
N PHE A 30 -8.85 13.51 -2.02
CA PHE A 30 -8.88 14.04 -3.39
C PHE A 30 -10.07 14.99 -3.66
N VAL A 31 -10.81 15.41 -2.61
CA VAL A 31 -12.00 16.25 -2.80
C VAL A 31 -11.68 17.58 -3.50
N GLU A 32 -10.57 18.21 -3.13
CA GLU A 32 -10.18 19.47 -3.77
C GLU A 32 -9.81 19.30 -5.25
N GLN A 33 -9.22 18.17 -5.61
CA GLN A 33 -8.73 17.90 -6.96
C GLN A 33 -9.78 17.23 -7.85
N LEU A 34 -10.58 16.32 -7.31
CA LEU A 34 -11.46 15.43 -8.07
C LEU A 34 -12.94 15.55 -7.68
N GLY A 35 -13.30 16.33 -6.66
CA GLY A 35 -14.62 16.33 -6.07
C GLY A 35 -14.88 15.13 -5.17
N GLN A 36 -16.15 14.90 -4.80
CA GLN A 36 -16.53 13.73 -4.01
C GLN A 36 -16.36 12.44 -4.83
N PRO A 37 -16.16 11.28 -4.19
CA PRO A 37 -16.13 10.00 -4.91
C PRO A 37 -17.44 9.75 -5.67
N ASP A 38 -17.34 9.17 -6.87
CA ASP A 38 -18.50 8.75 -7.65
C ASP A 38 -19.25 7.58 -6.98
N VAL A 39 -18.51 6.71 -6.30
CA VAL A 39 -19.05 5.55 -5.59
C VAL A 39 -18.38 5.41 -4.23
N ILE A 40 -19.18 5.15 -3.19
CA ILE A 40 -18.69 4.81 -1.84
C ILE A 40 -19.17 3.38 -1.51
N ILE A 41 -18.23 2.51 -1.19
CA ILE A 41 -18.48 1.11 -0.86
C ILE A 41 -18.12 0.89 0.63
N PRO A 42 -19.10 0.83 1.54
CA PRO A 42 -18.85 0.58 2.94
C PRO A 42 -18.64 -0.91 3.22
N SER A 43 -17.83 -1.23 4.23
CA SER A 43 -17.85 -2.54 4.86
C SER A 43 -19.14 -2.77 5.63
N VAL A 44 -19.38 -4.00 6.10
CA VAL A 44 -20.39 -4.22 7.14
C VAL A 44 -19.98 -3.50 8.42
N SER A 45 -20.97 -3.03 9.19
CA SER A 45 -20.74 -2.43 10.49
C SER A 45 -20.35 -3.50 11.52
N MET A 46 -19.37 -3.20 12.36
CA MET A 46 -18.81 -4.12 13.34
C MET A 46 -18.75 -3.48 14.71
N ASP A 47 -19.15 -4.24 15.74
CA ASP A 47 -18.98 -3.86 17.13
C ASP A 47 -17.77 -4.58 17.72
N ILE A 48 -16.80 -3.84 18.23
CA ILE A 48 -15.49 -4.37 18.62
C ILE A 48 -15.28 -4.16 20.12
N PRO A 49 -14.92 -5.21 20.89
CA PRO A 49 -14.49 -5.05 22.28
C PRO A 49 -13.24 -4.15 22.34
N ALA A 50 -13.25 -3.15 23.23
CA ALA A 50 -12.12 -2.22 23.38
C ALA A 50 -10.86 -2.87 23.98
N ASN A 51 -11.00 -4.06 24.52
CA ASN A 51 -9.90 -4.87 25.06
C ASN A 51 -10.00 -6.27 24.48
N GLY A 52 -8.92 -6.80 23.94
CA GLY A 52 -8.93 -8.14 23.37
C GLY A 52 -7.74 -8.39 22.45
N ASN A 53 -7.76 -9.55 21.83
CA ASN A 53 -6.79 -9.97 20.83
C ASN A 53 -7.12 -9.32 19.47
N ASP A 54 -6.20 -9.50 18.53
CA ASP A 54 -6.42 -9.20 17.13
C ASP A 54 -7.71 -9.85 16.61
N LEU A 55 -8.50 -9.08 15.88
CA LEU A 55 -9.74 -9.52 15.27
C LEU A 55 -9.68 -9.33 13.76
N TRP A 56 -10.21 -10.32 13.05
CA TRP A 56 -10.33 -10.28 11.61
C TRP A 56 -11.79 -10.37 11.17
N SER A 57 -12.20 -9.49 10.28
CA SER A 57 -13.50 -9.55 9.61
C SER A 57 -13.31 -9.75 8.11
N ASN A 58 -13.80 -10.89 7.61
CA ASN A 58 -13.79 -11.21 6.19
C ASN A 58 -15.23 -11.30 5.70
N HIS A 59 -15.60 -10.44 4.74
CA HIS A 59 -16.96 -10.42 4.20
C HIS A 59 -16.98 -9.83 2.79
N TYR A 60 -18.09 -10.01 2.10
CA TYR A 60 -18.33 -9.52 0.75
C TYR A 60 -19.44 -8.48 0.76
N VAL A 61 -19.29 -7.44 -0.05
CA VAL A 61 -20.33 -6.45 -0.32
C VAL A 61 -20.40 -6.18 -1.83
N GLU A 62 -21.54 -5.80 -2.32
CA GLU A 62 -21.71 -5.43 -3.74
C GLU A 62 -20.92 -4.15 -4.04
N SER A 63 -20.23 -4.13 -5.19
CA SER A 63 -19.52 -2.93 -5.65
C SER A 63 -20.46 -1.82 -6.10
N THR A 64 -21.71 -2.15 -6.40
CA THR A 64 -22.72 -1.28 -7.05
C THR A 64 -22.33 -0.76 -8.44
N ILE A 65 -21.31 -1.35 -9.04
CA ILE A 65 -20.84 -1.03 -10.39
C ILE A 65 -21.66 -1.86 -11.40
N ASN A 66 -22.40 -1.19 -12.28
CA ASN A 66 -23.33 -1.82 -13.23
C ASN A 66 -22.77 -1.92 -14.66
N THR A 67 -21.67 -1.25 -14.95
CA THR A 67 -20.93 -1.31 -16.22
C THR A 67 -19.45 -1.37 -15.91
N ASP A 68 -18.64 -1.98 -16.77
CA ASP A 68 -17.18 -1.99 -16.61
C ASP A 68 -16.65 -0.57 -16.57
N ARG A 69 -15.89 -0.23 -15.54
CA ARG A 69 -15.36 1.13 -15.32
C ARG A 69 -13.85 1.11 -15.09
N CYS A 70 -13.22 2.20 -15.46
CA CYS A 70 -11.82 2.46 -15.09
C CYS A 70 -11.77 3.35 -13.86
N ILE A 71 -11.01 2.94 -12.86
CA ILE A 71 -10.75 3.71 -11.66
C ILE A 71 -9.77 4.82 -12.01
N LYS A 72 -10.11 6.06 -11.67
CA LYS A 72 -9.26 7.25 -11.76
C LYS A 72 -8.50 7.48 -10.46
N ALA A 73 -9.17 7.29 -9.33
CA ALA A 73 -8.55 7.31 -8.02
C ALA A 73 -9.32 6.41 -7.06
N VAL A 74 -8.65 5.93 -6.02
CA VAL A 74 -9.22 5.11 -4.96
C VAL A 74 -8.64 5.50 -3.62
N GLN A 75 -9.49 5.56 -2.61
CA GLN A 75 -9.07 5.75 -1.22
C GLN A 75 -9.88 4.85 -0.31
N VAL A 76 -9.22 4.28 0.70
CA VAL A 76 -9.89 3.60 1.82
C VAL A 76 -9.68 4.40 3.08
N LYS A 77 -10.74 4.53 3.88
CA LYS A 77 -10.65 5.14 5.20
C LYS A 77 -11.59 4.49 6.21
N PRO A 78 -11.18 4.29 7.46
CA PRO A 78 -12.07 4.00 8.55
C PRO A 78 -12.95 5.22 8.87
N ARG A 79 -14.23 4.98 9.19
CA ARG A 79 -15.18 6.03 9.57
C ARG A 79 -15.31 6.11 11.10
N GLY A 80 -15.42 7.34 11.62
CA GLY A 80 -15.70 7.58 13.05
C GLY A 80 -14.72 6.86 13.98
N ASN A 81 -15.24 6.09 14.90
CA ASN A 81 -14.47 5.36 15.90
C ASN A 81 -13.61 4.22 15.33
N ALA A 82 -13.92 3.74 14.12
CA ALA A 82 -13.14 2.69 13.46
C ALA A 82 -11.67 3.07 13.29
N LYS A 83 -11.34 4.36 13.19
CA LYS A 83 -9.94 4.85 13.13
C LYS A 83 -9.08 4.40 14.32
N ALA A 84 -9.70 4.17 15.45
CA ALA A 84 -9.01 3.82 16.66
C ALA A 84 -8.72 2.32 16.78
N VAL A 85 -9.41 1.48 16.03
CA VAL A 85 -9.31 0.01 16.13
C VAL A 85 -8.87 -0.66 14.84
N VAL A 86 -9.11 -0.07 13.68
CA VAL A 86 -8.71 -0.66 12.40
C VAL A 86 -7.22 -0.42 12.18
N HIS A 87 -6.45 -1.50 12.19
CA HIS A 87 -5.02 -1.48 11.92
C HIS A 87 -4.73 -1.42 10.42
N HIS A 88 -5.33 -2.32 9.66
CA HIS A 88 -5.35 -2.27 8.19
C HIS A 88 -6.61 -2.94 7.64
N ALA A 89 -6.95 -2.63 6.40
CA ALA A 89 -8.08 -3.19 5.70
C ALA A 89 -7.73 -3.42 4.23
N ASN A 90 -7.63 -4.68 3.85
CA ASN A 90 -7.41 -5.10 2.48
C ASN A 90 -8.75 -5.25 1.77
N SER A 91 -8.78 -4.91 0.48
CA SER A 91 -9.93 -5.12 -0.36
C SER A 91 -9.54 -5.66 -1.74
N SER A 92 -10.31 -6.63 -2.23
CA SER A 92 -10.17 -7.17 -3.58
C SER A 92 -11.49 -7.15 -4.31
N VAL A 93 -11.39 -7.09 -5.64
CA VAL A 93 -12.53 -7.25 -6.54
C VAL A 93 -12.68 -8.73 -6.84
N GLU A 94 -13.88 -9.24 -6.66
CA GLU A 94 -14.22 -10.65 -6.86
C GLU A 94 -15.41 -10.75 -7.83
N LEU A 95 -15.39 -11.77 -8.68
CA LEU A 95 -16.49 -12.09 -9.57
C LEU A 95 -17.29 -13.24 -8.97
N LEU A 96 -18.61 -13.07 -8.86
CA LEU A 96 -19.50 -14.15 -8.45
C LEU A 96 -19.76 -15.05 -9.67
N LEU A 97 -19.40 -16.32 -9.57
CA LEU A 97 -19.60 -17.31 -10.61
C LEU A 97 -20.98 -17.96 -10.52
N ASP A 98 -21.42 -18.63 -11.60
CA ASP A 98 -22.73 -19.28 -11.70
C ASP A 98 -22.95 -20.37 -10.65
N ASP A 99 -21.86 -21.00 -10.16
CA ASP A 99 -21.92 -22.03 -9.11
C ASP A 99 -21.98 -21.44 -7.68
N GLY A 100 -22.01 -20.10 -7.57
CA GLY A 100 -22.02 -19.37 -6.29
C GLY A 100 -20.66 -19.20 -5.65
N SER A 101 -19.59 -19.66 -6.27
CA SER A 101 -18.22 -19.38 -5.83
C SER A 101 -17.74 -18.00 -6.26
N PHE A 102 -16.62 -17.54 -5.67
CA PHE A 102 -15.99 -16.30 -6.04
C PHE A 102 -14.65 -16.54 -6.72
N GLU A 103 -14.42 -15.83 -7.82
CA GLU A 103 -13.13 -15.76 -8.49
C GLU A 103 -12.51 -14.37 -8.27
N ARG A 104 -11.27 -14.35 -7.81
CA ARG A 104 -10.54 -13.10 -7.60
C ARG A 104 -10.17 -12.46 -8.93
N TYR A 105 -10.74 -11.29 -9.20
CA TYR A 105 -10.38 -10.47 -10.37
C TYR A 105 -9.07 -9.72 -10.14
N GLY A 106 -8.91 -9.10 -8.96
CA GLY A 106 -7.70 -8.36 -8.62
C GLY A 106 -7.78 -7.68 -7.27
N GLN A 107 -6.67 -7.08 -6.85
CA GLN A 107 -6.63 -6.24 -5.66
C GLN A 107 -7.25 -4.89 -5.99
N LEU A 108 -8.07 -4.37 -5.07
CA LEU A 108 -8.66 -3.04 -5.24
C LEU A 108 -7.81 -1.97 -4.57
N THR A 109 -7.62 -2.08 -3.28
CA THR A 109 -6.78 -1.18 -2.48
C THR A 109 -6.61 -1.71 -1.06
N GLU A 110 -5.75 -1.05 -0.31
CA GLU A 110 -5.53 -1.31 1.12
C GLU A 110 -5.61 -0.01 1.91
N TYR A 111 -6.23 -0.06 3.08
CA TYR A 111 -6.01 0.91 4.14
C TYR A 111 -4.88 0.42 5.05
N ALA A 112 -3.95 1.29 5.34
CA ALA A 112 -2.99 1.14 6.42
C ALA A 112 -2.74 2.54 7.03
N MET A 113 -2.27 2.60 8.28
CA MET A 113 -2.00 3.87 8.94
C MET A 113 -0.94 4.67 8.16
N GLY A 114 -1.24 5.93 7.86
CA GLY A 114 -0.37 6.82 7.09
C GLY A 114 -0.53 6.71 5.58
N LYS A 115 -1.28 5.73 5.07
CA LYS A 115 -1.53 5.61 3.64
C LYS A 115 -2.58 6.63 3.18
N TRP A 116 -2.24 7.34 2.10
CA TRP A 116 -3.18 8.16 1.32
C TRP A 116 -3.88 7.28 0.29
N GLY A 117 -4.90 7.85 -0.37
CA GLY A 117 -5.46 7.22 -1.55
C GLY A 117 -4.44 7.14 -2.70
N GLU A 118 -4.84 6.50 -3.76
CA GLU A 118 -4.05 6.29 -4.97
C GLU A 118 -4.73 6.96 -6.16
N ILE A 119 -3.95 7.67 -6.99
CA ILE A 119 -4.40 8.16 -8.29
C ILE A 119 -3.79 7.26 -9.35
N VAL A 120 -4.62 6.75 -10.25
CA VAL A 120 -4.17 5.98 -11.41
C VAL A 120 -3.60 6.96 -12.43
N PRO A 121 -2.42 6.72 -13.00
CA PRO A 121 -1.80 7.63 -13.98
C PRO A 121 -2.70 7.91 -15.20
N ASP A 122 -2.55 9.06 -15.82
CA ASP A 122 -3.30 9.44 -17.00
C ASP A 122 -3.11 8.44 -18.15
N GLY A 123 -4.18 8.17 -18.88
CA GLY A 123 -4.17 7.21 -19.99
C GLY A 123 -4.14 5.74 -19.57
N VAL A 124 -4.21 5.46 -18.28
CA VAL A 124 -4.16 4.09 -17.72
C VAL A 124 -5.54 3.69 -17.16
N CYS A 125 -5.95 2.46 -17.41
CA CYS A 125 -7.18 1.89 -16.87
C CYS A 125 -6.87 0.81 -15.84
N ARG A 126 -7.26 1.06 -14.57
CA ARG A 126 -7.43 0.01 -13.55
C ARG A 126 -8.90 -0.37 -13.54
N THR A 127 -9.22 -1.53 -14.07
CA THR A 127 -10.61 -1.95 -14.28
C THR A 127 -11.30 -2.40 -13.00
N ILE A 128 -12.57 -1.99 -12.82
CA ILE A 128 -13.52 -2.61 -11.92
C ILE A 128 -14.70 -3.13 -12.75
N PRO A 129 -14.94 -4.47 -12.80
CA PRO A 129 -15.97 -5.07 -13.64
C PRO A 129 -17.39 -4.80 -13.11
N ALA A 130 -18.34 -4.80 -14.03
CA ALA A 130 -19.77 -4.76 -13.72
C ALA A 130 -20.18 -5.95 -12.85
N GLY A 131 -21.09 -5.72 -11.90
CA GLY A 131 -21.62 -6.78 -11.02
C GLY A 131 -20.60 -7.41 -10.09
N SER A 132 -19.39 -6.83 -9.97
CA SER A 132 -18.37 -7.35 -9.08
C SER A 132 -18.74 -7.16 -7.61
N MET A 133 -18.18 -8.04 -6.77
CA MET A 133 -18.21 -7.93 -5.32
C MET A 133 -16.88 -7.37 -4.81
N VAL A 134 -16.93 -6.64 -3.71
CA VAL A 134 -15.73 -6.26 -2.96
C VAL A 134 -15.60 -7.19 -1.76
N ARG A 135 -14.51 -7.96 -1.75
CA ARG A 135 -14.14 -8.74 -0.57
C ARG A 135 -13.31 -7.86 0.34
N TRP A 136 -13.78 -7.70 1.56
CA TRP A 136 -13.05 -7.08 2.65
C TRP A 136 -12.27 -8.10 3.48
N SER A 137 -11.10 -7.72 3.93
CA SER A 137 -10.31 -8.39 4.97
C SER A 137 -9.78 -7.32 5.90
N ILE A 138 -10.49 -7.09 7.00
CA ILE A 138 -10.26 -5.99 7.93
C ILE A 138 -9.61 -6.54 9.19
N HIS A 139 -8.40 -6.07 9.49
CA HIS A 139 -7.67 -6.36 10.71
C HIS A 139 -7.90 -5.26 11.74
N MET A 140 -8.39 -5.65 12.90
CA MET A 140 -8.67 -4.75 13.99
C MET A 140 -7.82 -5.11 15.20
N PHE A 141 -7.17 -4.10 15.77
CA PHE A 141 -6.30 -4.24 16.94
C PHE A 141 -6.77 -3.30 18.05
N PRO A 142 -7.69 -3.74 18.92
CA PRO A 142 -8.24 -2.88 19.98
C PRO A 142 -7.22 -2.48 21.05
N GLY A 143 -6.13 -3.22 21.21
CA GLY A 143 -5.07 -2.92 22.19
C GLY A 143 -4.31 -1.61 22.00
N GLY A 144 -4.44 -0.96 20.83
CA GLY A 144 -3.80 0.33 20.53
C GLY A 144 -4.48 1.56 21.14
N LEU A 145 -5.66 1.40 21.72
CA LEU A 145 -6.48 2.52 22.23
C LEU A 145 -6.11 2.99 23.66
N GLY A 146 -5.11 2.39 24.27
CA GLY A 146 -4.83 2.62 25.68
C GLY A 146 -5.82 1.93 26.59
N ALA A 147 -5.73 2.21 27.91
CA ALA A 147 -6.54 1.57 28.91
C ALA A 147 -8.00 2.05 28.86
N MET A 148 -8.82 1.40 28.07
CA MET A 148 -10.28 1.57 28.15
C MET A 148 -10.88 0.69 29.26
N ALA A 149 -12.03 1.10 29.78
CA ALA A 149 -12.70 0.33 30.85
C ALA A 149 -13.03 -1.09 30.35
N PRO A 150 -12.83 -2.13 31.18
CA PRO A 150 -13.23 -3.49 30.84
C PRO A 150 -14.70 -3.56 30.40
N GLY A 151 -14.98 -4.30 29.33
CA GLY A 151 -16.33 -4.45 28.76
C GLY A 151 -16.81 -3.30 27.89
N THR A 152 -15.99 -2.28 27.64
CA THR A 152 -16.29 -1.25 26.64
C THR A 152 -16.37 -1.88 25.25
N ILE A 153 -17.42 -1.51 24.50
CA ILE A 153 -17.60 -1.90 23.09
C ILE A 153 -17.54 -0.64 22.24
N ILE A 154 -16.65 -0.63 21.25
CA ILE A 154 -16.57 0.41 20.23
C ILE A 154 -17.54 0.01 19.14
N LYS A 155 -18.58 0.81 18.97
CA LYS A 155 -19.72 0.50 18.09
C LYS A 155 -19.56 1.13 16.71
N ASP A 156 -20.31 0.56 15.77
CA ASP A 156 -20.50 1.10 14.42
C ASP A 156 -19.19 1.32 13.65
N ASN A 157 -18.26 0.38 13.79
CA ASN A 157 -17.00 0.46 13.06
C ASN A 157 -17.21 0.08 11.61
N VAL A 158 -17.00 1.03 10.71
CA VAL A 158 -17.13 0.88 9.26
C VAL A 158 -15.85 1.39 8.59
N VAL A 159 -15.40 0.65 7.58
CA VAL A 159 -14.35 1.09 6.65
C VAL A 159 -15.01 1.37 5.30
N GLU A 160 -14.65 2.46 4.64
CA GLU A 160 -15.24 2.88 3.37
C GLU A 160 -14.18 2.96 2.29
N ILE A 161 -14.53 2.48 1.07
CA ILE A 161 -13.79 2.74 -0.16
C ILE A 161 -14.49 3.87 -0.90
N GLY A 162 -13.78 4.92 -1.26
CA GLY A 162 -14.20 5.93 -2.24
C GLY A 162 -13.53 5.65 -3.58
N LEU A 163 -14.34 5.60 -4.64
CA LEU A 163 -13.89 5.42 -6.01
C LEU A 163 -14.22 6.68 -6.82
N TRP A 164 -13.23 7.22 -7.48
CA TRP A 164 -13.37 8.19 -8.57
C TRP A 164 -13.20 7.43 -9.87
N LEU A 165 -14.15 7.56 -10.78
CA LEU A 165 -14.23 6.77 -11.98
C LEU A 165 -14.03 7.63 -13.23
N HIS A 166 -13.35 7.10 -14.21
CA HIS A 166 -13.38 7.71 -15.54
C HIS A 166 -14.78 7.60 -16.16
N PRO A 167 -15.14 8.42 -17.13
CA PRO A 167 -16.39 8.26 -17.89
C PRO A 167 -16.51 6.84 -18.48
N GLU A 168 -17.74 6.40 -18.72
CA GLU A 168 -17.98 5.16 -19.47
C GLU A 168 -17.28 5.18 -20.83
N GLY A 169 -16.80 4.02 -21.28
CA GLY A 169 -16.05 3.90 -22.54
C GLY A 169 -14.59 4.33 -22.45
N PHE A 170 -14.09 4.79 -21.28
CA PHE A 170 -12.68 5.15 -21.15
C PHE A 170 -11.74 3.98 -21.36
N ALA A 171 -12.15 2.76 -21.03
CA ALA A 171 -11.34 1.55 -21.24
C ALA A 171 -10.91 1.33 -22.70
N GLU A 172 -11.74 1.77 -23.65
CA GLU A 172 -11.46 1.70 -25.10
C GLU A 172 -10.44 2.77 -25.54
N GLN A 173 -10.30 3.83 -24.77
CA GLN A 173 -9.40 4.95 -25.04
C GLN A 173 -8.10 4.86 -24.23
N ALA A 174 -8.08 4.05 -23.17
CA ALA A 174 -6.93 3.89 -22.33
C ALA A 174 -5.77 3.25 -23.11
N GLN A 175 -4.59 3.85 -23.02
CA GLN A 175 -3.39 3.35 -23.69
C GLN A 175 -2.86 2.08 -23.00
N TYR A 176 -3.01 1.99 -21.69
CA TYR A 176 -2.44 0.93 -20.87
C TYR A 176 -3.42 0.44 -19.81
N LYS A 177 -3.18 -0.77 -19.32
CA LYS A 177 -3.87 -1.36 -18.16
C LYS A 177 -2.96 -1.37 -16.95
N GLN A 178 -3.54 -1.24 -15.76
CA GLN A 178 -2.82 -1.30 -14.50
C GLN A 178 -3.44 -2.33 -13.58
N ASP A 179 -2.58 -3.08 -12.89
CA ASP A 179 -2.95 -3.94 -11.77
C ASP A 179 -2.27 -3.45 -10.49
N LEU A 180 -2.97 -3.58 -9.37
CA LEU A 180 -2.35 -3.55 -8.05
C LEU A 180 -2.18 -5.00 -7.59
N LYS A 181 -0.94 -5.45 -7.40
CA LYS A 181 -0.63 -6.82 -7.00
C LYS A 181 0.14 -6.87 -5.70
N LEU A 182 -0.14 -7.92 -4.95
CA LEU A 182 0.69 -8.33 -3.82
C LEU A 182 1.80 -9.22 -4.35
N TYR A 183 3.05 -8.77 -4.19
CA TYR A 183 4.23 -9.56 -4.52
C TYR A 183 4.80 -10.14 -3.22
N GLN A 184 4.71 -11.46 -3.06
CA GLN A 184 5.35 -12.16 -1.96
C GLN A 184 6.84 -12.31 -2.25
N ILE A 185 7.63 -12.07 -1.22
CA ILE A 185 9.09 -12.18 -1.30
C ILE A 185 9.50 -13.64 -1.12
N SER A 186 8.90 -14.31 -0.16
CA SER A 186 9.03 -15.75 0.05
C SER A 186 7.68 -16.32 0.46
N PRO A 187 7.44 -17.63 0.36
CA PRO A 187 6.28 -18.21 0.98
C PRO A 187 6.19 -17.78 2.44
N GLN A 188 5.01 -17.34 2.87
CA GLN A 188 4.80 -16.81 4.21
C GLN A 188 5.19 -17.85 5.28
N ASP A 189 4.94 -19.12 5.01
CA ASP A 189 5.22 -20.24 5.92
C ASP A 189 6.73 -20.55 6.06
N ASP A 190 7.55 -20.06 5.14
CA ASP A 190 9.01 -20.24 5.17
C ASP A 190 9.75 -19.15 5.95
N LEU A 191 9.04 -18.08 6.36
CA LEU A 191 9.63 -17.01 7.14
C LEU A 191 9.88 -17.48 8.56
N VAL A 192 11.15 -17.60 8.95
CA VAL A 192 11.59 -17.98 10.28
C VAL A 192 12.71 -17.06 10.74
N ILE A 193 12.45 -16.25 11.75
CA ILE A 193 13.39 -15.27 12.28
C ILE A 193 13.92 -15.79 13.63
N PRO A 194 15.25 -15.95 13.80
CA PRO A 194 15.81 -16.51 15.03
C PRO A 194 15.73 -15.52 16.20
N PRO A 195 15.71 -16.03 17.46
CA PRO A 195 15.83 -15.20 18.66
C PRO A 195 17.12 -14.38 18.64
N ASN A 196 17.05 -13.15 19.14
CA ASN A 196 18.20 -12.24 19.29
C ASN A 196 19.03 -12.07 18.01
N GLY A 197 18.38 -12.20 16.83
CA GLY A 197 19.07 -12.21 15.55
C GLY A 197 18.47 -11.25 14.51
N TYR A 198 19.25 -11.07 13.46
CA TYR A 198 18.82 -10.41 12.24
C TYR A 198 18.47 -11.44 11.19
N HIS A 199 17.50 -11.11 10.35
CA HIS A 199 17.11 -11.94 9.23
C HIS A 199 16.91 -11.10 7.98
N MET A 200 17.17 -11.67 6.80
CA MET A 200 16.89 -11.06 5.52
C MET A 200 16.23 -12.08 4.61
N THR A 201 15.18 -11.69 3.95
CA THR A 201 14.51 -12.49 2.93
C THR A 201 14.44 -11.74 1.62
N GLN A 202 14.36 -12.47 0.52
CA GLN A 202 14.25 -11.90 -0.82
C GLN A 202 13.35 -12.75 -1.70
N GLY A 203 12.72 -12.10 -2.67
CA GLY A 203 11.91 -12.75 -3.68
C GLY A 203 12.06 -12.08 -5.03
N PHE A 204 11.67 -12.81 -6.07
CA PHE A 204 11.91 -12.46 -7.44
C PHE A 204 10.63 -12.57 -8.25
N HIS A 205 10.41 -11.61 -9.13
CA HIS A 205 9.32 -11.67 -10.10
C HIS A 205 9.80 -11.18 -11.45
N SER A 206 9.55 -11.96 -12.51
CA SER A 206 9.86 -11.57 -13.88
C SER A 206 8.57 -11.28 -14.65
N PHE A 207 8.65 -10.36 -15.59
CA PHE A 207 7.55 -10.03 -16.50
C PHE A 207 7.87 -10.57 -17.89
N ASP A 208 6.85 -11.14 -18.55
CA ASP A 208 6.92 -11.64 -19.94
C ASP A 208 6.64 -10.56 -21.00
N HIS A 209 6.38 -9.34 -20.54
CA HIS A 209 6.19 -8.12 -21.33
C HIS A 209 6.74 -6.92 -20.56
N PRO A 210 6.96 -5.77 -21.22
CA PRO A 210 7.44 -4.59 -20.53
C PRO A 210 6.41 -4.04 -19.54
N VAL A 211 6.88 -3.45 -18.44
CA VAL A 211 6.02 -2.83 -17.43
C VAL A 211 6.60 -1.52 -16.91
N ARG A 212 5.72 -0.70 -16.32
CA ARG A 212 6.09 0.45 -15.49
C ARG A 212 5.64 0.18 -14.06
N ILE A 213 6.52 0.43 -13.10
CA ILE A 213 6.19 0.36 -11.69
C ILE A 213 5.68 1.72 -11.24
N ASP A 214 4.40 1.82 -10.85
CA ASP A 214 3.79 3.10 -10.48
C ASP A 214 3.85 3.37 -8.97
N SER A 215 3.84 2.32 -8.14
CA SER A 215 4.01 2.48 -6.69
C SER A 215 4.63 1.25 -6.05
N PHE A 216 5.20 1.46 -4.85
CA PHE A 216 5.81 0.45 -4.00
C PHE A 216 5.43 0.69 -2.55
N GLN A 217 4.78 -0.29 -1.92
CA GLN A 217 4.44 -0.28 -0.50
C GLN A 217 4.91 -1.57 0.15
N PRO A 218 6.08 -1.58 0.82
CA PRO A 218 6.52 -2.74 1.58
C PRO A 218 5.65 -2.95 2.82
N HIS A 219 5.42 -4.21 3.18
CA HIS A 219 4.63 -4.60 4.33
C HIS A 219 5.34 -5.64 5.17
N GLY A 220 5.31 -5.46 6.46
CA GLY A 220 5.78 -6.34 7.51
C GLY A 220 5.17 -5.93 8.85
N HIS A 221 5.67 -6.47 9.95
CA HIS A 221 5.17 -6.15 11.28
C HIS A 221 6.27 -5.53 12.17
N LEU A 222 6.32 -5.93 13.44
CA LEU A 222 7.10 -5.24 14.47
C LEU A 222 8.63 -5.40 14.34
N ARG A 223 9.13 -6.46 13.66
CA ARG A 223 10.56 -6.71 13.51
C ARG A 223 11.11 -6.25 12.17
N MET A 224 10.25 -6.02 11.18
CA MET A 224 10.71 -5.45 9.92
C MET A 224 11.27 -4.05 10.16
N ASN A 225 12.47 -3.78 9.63
CA ASN A 225 13.13 -2.48 9.79
C ASN A 225 13.59 -1.85 8.47
N ALA A 226 13.68 -2.64 7.40
CA ALA A 226 14.07 -2.13 6.09
C ALA A 226 13.48 -2.96 4.95
N ALA A 227 13.35 -2.33 3.78
CA ALA A 227 12.99 -2.97 2.52
C ALA A 227 13.69 -2.31 1.35
N SER A 228 13.96 -3.06 0.28
CA SER A 228 14.37 -2.51 -1.02
C SER A 228 13.59 -3.11 -2.16
N LEU A 229 13.47 -2.33 -3.22
CA LEU A 229 13.00 -2.74 -4.52
C LEU A 229 14.14 -2.52 -5.53
N GLU A 230 14.52 -3.58 -6.22
CA GLU A 230 15.63 -3.58 -7.17
C GLU A 230 15.17 -4.19 -8.50
N ILE A 231 15.89 -3.86 -9.58
CA ILE A 231 15.72 -4.50 -10.88
C ILE A 231 17.02 -5.21 -11.24
N PHE A 232 16.93 -6.49 -11.52
CA PHE A 232 18.03 -7.25 -12.09
C PHE A 232 17.81 -7.42 -13.60
N TYR A 233 18.81 -7.10 -14.40
CA TYR A 233 18.82 -7.21 -15.85
C TYR A 233 19.65 -8.43 -16.28
N PRO A 234 19.03 -9.59 -16.59
CA PRO A 234 19.78 -10.82 -16.91
C PRO A 234 20.70 -10.66 -18.11
N ALA A 235 20.31 -9.86 -19.11
CA ALA A 235 21.10 -9.62 -20.33
C ALA A 235 22.46 -8.95 -20.05
N THR A 236 22.59 -8.18 -18.99
CA THR A 236 23.81 -7.43 -18.65
C THR A 236 24.45 -7.85 -17.33
N GLY A 237 23.72 -8.64 -16.52
CA GLY A 237 24.10 -8.99 -15.15
C GLY A 237 24.10 -7.83 -14.16
N LYS A 238 23.52 -6.67 -14.54
CA LYS A 238 23.42 -5.48 -13.67
C LYS A 238 22.23 -5.59 -12.75
N THR A 239 22.38 -5.02 -11.55
CA THR A 239 21.28 -4.76 -10.62
C THR A 239 21.20 -3.27 -10.36
N GLU A 240 20.00 -2.72 -10.40
CA GLU A 240 19.68 -1.34 -10.11
C GLU A 240 18.74 -1.27 -8.92
N GLN A 241 19.09 -0.51 -7.89
CA GLN A 241 18.22 -0.24 -6.76
C GLN A 241 17.31 0.94 -7.10
N ILE A 242 16.00 0.72 -7.10
CA ILE A 242 14.99 1.73 -7.46
C ILE A 242 14.30 2.36 -6.24
N SER A 243 14.22 1.63 -5.14
CA SER A 243 13.73 2.17 -3.86
C SER A 243 14.38 1.46 -2.68
N GLN A 244 14.56 2.23 -1.60
CA GLN A 244 14.97 1.68 -0.31
C GLN A 244 14.32 2.45 0.84
N ILE A 245 13.80 1.70 1.79
CA ILE A 245 13.33 2.19 3.08
C ILE A 245 14.25 1.60 4.14
N SER A 246 15.00 2.42 4.87
CA SER A 246 15.98 1.98 5.87
C SER A 246 15.53 2.15 7.32
N ASN A 247 14.34 2.65 7.55
CA ASN A 247 13.75 2.83 8.88
C ASN A 247 12.22 2.65 8.79
N TRP A 248 11.82 1.46 8.36
CA TRP A 248 10.42 1.12 8.24
C TRP A 248 9.77 1.00 9.63
N SER A 249 8.49 1.36 9.73
CA SER A 249 7.73 1.28 10.98
C SER A 249 6.35 0.70 10.75
N ALA A 250 5.98 -0.26 11.61
CA ALA A 250 4.65 -0.88 11.61
C ALA A 250 3.50 0.11 11.89
N THR A 251 3.80 1.30 12.38
CA THR A 251 2.81 2.37 12.60
C THR A 251 2.76 3.41 11.48
N TRP A 252 3.53 3.20 10.40
CA TRP A 252 3.63 4.12 9.28
C TRP A 252 3.80 3.36 7.96
N HIS A 253 2.72 2.77 7.48
CA HIS A 253 2.69 2.01 6.22
C HIS A 253 2.53 2.97 5.04
N HIS A 254 3.64 3.46 4.52
CA HIS A 254 3.63 4.42 3.44
C HIS A 254 3.71 3.75 2.06
N SER A 255 2.86 4.21 1.13
CA SER A 255 2.98 3.92 -0.30
C SER A 255 3.90 4.94 -0.95
N HIS A 256 4.98 4.49 -1.54
CA HIS A 256 5.88 5.30 -2.37
C HIS A 256 5.33 5.30 -3.80
N ILE A 257 4.71 6.41 -4.19
CA ILE A 257 4.15 6.60 -5.54
C ILE A 257 5.20 7.33 -6.36
N TYR A 258 5.55 6.77 -7.50
CA TYR A 258 6.50 7.39 -8.41
C TYR A 258 5.79 8.41 -9.30
N GLU A 259 6.41 9.57 -9.47
CA GLU A 259 5.97 10.49 -10.52
C GLU A 259 6.10 9.82 -11.89
N PRO A 260 5.14 10.00 -12.81
CA PRO A 260 5.11 9.30 -14.09
C PRO A 260 6.40 9.40 -14.89
N GLU A 261 7.10 10.54 -14.79
CA GLU A 261 8.32 10.83 -15.51
C GLU A 261 9.53 10.03 -15.03
N VAL A 262 9.50 9.55 -13.77
CA VAL A 262 10.62 8.80 -13.15
C VAL A 262 10.22 7.40 -12.72
N ALA A 263 8.95 7.01 -12.90
CA ALA A 263 8.45 5.70 -12.53
C ALA A 263 9.24 4.58 -13.25
N PRO A 264 9.80 3.59 -12.57
CA PRO A 264 10.71 2.60 -13.18
C PRO A 264 10.11 1.88 -14.37
N LEU A 265 10.84 1.82 -15.48
CA LEU A 265 10.48 1.09 -16.70
C LEU A 265 11.29 -0.20 -16.78
N LEU A 266 10.61 -1.34 -16.79
CA LEU A 266 11.21 -2.65 -16.87
C LEU A 266 10.97 -3.25 -18.26
N PRO A 267 12.03 -3.59 -19.02
CA PRO A 267 11.88 -4.31 -20.27
C PRO A 267 11.47 -5.75 -20.02
N THR A 268 10.97 -6.42 -21.04
CA THR A 268 10.71 -7.88 -21.03
C THR A 268 11.92 -8.64 -20.50
N GLY A 269 11.67 -9.57 -19.58
CA GLY A 269 12.70 -10.42 -18.97
C GLY A 269 13.52 -9.75 -17.86
N ALA A 270 13.31 -8.49 -17.55
CA ALA A 270 13.84 -7.89 -16.32
C ALA A 270 13.21 -8.55 -15.09
N VAL A 271 13.98 -8.66 -14.03
CA VAL A 271 13.56 -9.33 -12.78
C VAL A 271 13.43 -8.27 -11.70
N LEU A 272 12.22 -8.13 -11.16
CA LEU A 272 11.96 -7.35 -9.97
C LEU A 272 12.44 -8.14 -8.76
N VAL A 273 13.23 -7.51 -7.91
CA VAL A 273 13.81 -8.12 -6.71
C VAL A 273 13.33 -7.35 -5.50
N LEU A 274 12.66 -8.05 -4.59
CA LEU A 274 12.23 -7.52 -3.30
C LEU A 274 13.14 -8.06 -2.21
N LYS A 275 13.57 -7.20 -1.29
CA LYS A 275 14.29 -7.61 -0.09
C LYS A 275 13.67 -6.96 1.12
N GLN A 276 13.61 -7.72 2.23
CA GLN A 276 13.19 -7.21 3.53
C GLN A 276 14.15 -7.68 4.61
N TRP A 277 14.42 -6.79 5.57
CA TRP A 277 15.29 -7.03 6.71
C TRP A 277 14.50 -6.92 8.01
N TYR A 278 14.83 -7.82 8.93
CA TYR A 278 14.16 -7.94 10.21
C TYR A 278 15.18 -7.88 11.34
N ASP A 279 14.82 -7.19 12.42
CA ASP A 279 15.59 -7.10 13.66
C ASP A 279 14.78 -7.68 14.81
N ASN A 280 15.11 -8.92 15.21
CA ASN A 280 14.52 -9.60 16.37
C ASN A 280 15.42 -9.50 17.61
N THR A 281 16.22 -8.45 17.72
CA THR A 281 17.08 -8.21 18.88
C THR A 281 16.40 -7.32 19.92
N ALA A 282 16.96 -7.27 21.13
CA ALA A 282 16.56 -6.33 22.17
C ALA A 282 16.85 -4.85 21.83
N ALA A 283 17.62 -4.57 20.78
CA ALA A 283 17.87 -3.21 20.31
C ALA A 283 16.68 -2.64 19.53
N ASN A 284 15.79 -3.48 18.98
CA ASN A 284 14.58 -3.04 18.33
C ASN A 284 13.52 -2.66 19.38
N PRO A 285 13.17 -1.36 19.50
CA PRO A 285 12.22 -0.91 20.54
C PRO A 285 10.78 -1.40 20.32
N ASN A 286 10.46 -1.88 19.12
CA ASN A 286 9.14 -2.39 18.76
C ASN A 286 9.03 -3.91 18.96
N ASN A 287 10.14 -4.60 19.25
CA ASN A 287 10.13 -6.04 19.44
C ASN A 287 9.55 -6.42 20.81
N PRO A 288 8.43 -7.13 20.87
CA PRO A 288 7.80 -7.47 22.15
C PRO A 288 8.57 -8.52 22.95
N ASP A 289 9.31 -9.40 22.27
CA ASP A 289 10.09 -10.47 22.91
C ASP A 289 11.23 -10.93 21.98
N PRO A 290 12.47 -10.53 22.27
CA PRO A 290 13.61 -10.92 21.47
C PRO A 290 14.02 -12.39 21.61
N ASP A 291 13.60 -13.08 22.68
CA ASP A 291 13.96 -14.47 22.94
C ASP A 291 13.08 -15.48 22.19
N MET A 292 12.03 -15.02 21.52
CA MET A 292 11.12 -15.87 20.73
C MET A 292 11.60 -16.06 19.29
N TRP A 293 11.39 -17.27 18.77
CA TRP A 293 11.34 -17.49 17.32
C TRP A 293 10.11 -16.80 16.74
N VAL A 294 10.27 -16.10 15.63
CA VAL A 294 9.17 -15.43 14.94
C VAL A 294 8.91 -16.10 13.62
N MET A 295 7.67 -16.51 13.42
CA MET A 295 7.21 -17.19 12.21
C MET A 295 6.43 -16.25 11.32
N GLY A 296 6.28 -16.63 10.04
CA GLY A 296 5.33 -15.99 9.14
C GLY A 296 3.89 -16.17 9.62
N GLY A 297 3.10 -15.10 9.59
CA GLY A 297 1.70 -15.15 10.03
C GLY A 297 1.01 -13.79 9.97
N SER A 298 -0.29 -13.80 10.26
CA SER A 298 -1.14 -12.62 10.12
C SER A 298 -1.30 -11.79 11.38
N ARG A 299 -0.89 -12.30 12.54
CA ARG A 299 -1.02 -11.56 13.82
C ARG A 299 0.09 -10.51 13.92
N THR A 300 -0.16 -9.45 14.64
CA THR A 300 0.83 -8.38 14.88
C THR A 300 2.15 -8.92 15.48
N GLY A 301 2.08 -9.97 16.26
CA GLY A 301 3.26 -10.64 16.84
C GLY A 301 4.00 -11.59 15.90
N ASP A 302 3.40 -12.01 14.79
CA ASP A 302 4.04 -12.74 13.70
C ASP A 302 4.77 -11.75 12.76
N GLU A 303 5.29 -12.22 11.62
CA GLU A 303 5.85 -11.34 10.58
C GLU A 303 5.30 -11.66 9.20
N MET A 304 5.36 -10.66 8.31
CA MET A 304 4.99 -10.79 6.91
C MET A 304 6.14 -10.41 5.98
N THR A 305 6.09 -10.92 4.74
CA THR A 305 7.15 -10.79 3.75
C THR A 305 6.57 -10.53 2.37
N HIS A 306 6.07 -9.29 2.14
CA HIS A 306 5.50 -8.90 0.85
C HIS A 306 5.52 -7.40 0.62
N ALA A 307 5.16 -7.00 -0.58
CA ALA A 307 4.89 -5.60 -0.93
C ALA A 307 3.67 -5.51 -1.86
N TRP A 308 2.95 -4.41 -1.75
CA TRP A 308 1.95 -4.00 -2.73
C TRP A 308 2.63 -3.15 -3.79
N ILE A 309 2.45 -3.51 -5.05
CA ILE A 309 3.07 -2.83 -6.19
C ILE A 309 1.99 -2.60 -7.25
N ALA A 310 1.81 -1.33 -7.65
CA ALA A 310 1.01 -0.99 -8.80
C ALA A 310 1.87 -1.13 -10.07
N VAL A 311 1.38 -1.88 -11.02
CA VAL A 311 2.09 -2.22 -12.25
C VAL A 311 1.23 -1.84 -13.46
N THR A 312 1.73 -0.93 -14.28
CA THR A 312 1.16 -0.61 -15.60
C THR A 312 1.80 -1.51 -16.65
N HIS A 313 0.96 -2.27 -17.35
CA HIS A 313 1.37 -3.18 -18.42
C HIS A 313 1.57 -2.40 -19.73
N LEU A 314 2.70 -2.59 -20.35
CA LEU A 314 3.10 -1.93 -21.60
C LEU A 314 3.19 -2.98 -22.72
N ASN A 315 3.05 -2.53 -23.96
CA ASN A 315 3.58 -3.25 -25.11
C ASN A 315 4.95 -2.68 -25.48
N ASP A 316 5.68 -3.35 -26.39
CA ASP A 316 7.03 -2.94 -26.79
C ASP A 316 7.06 -1.50 -27.34
N GLU A 317 6.08 -1.12 -28.18
CA GLU A 317 5.97 0.23 -28.74
C GLU A 317 5.78 1.30 -27.64
N GLY A 318 4.89 1.03 -26.69
CA GLY A 318 4.65 1.91 -25.55
C GLY A 318 5.87 2.05 -24.63
N PHE A 319 6.58 0.95 -24.41
CA PHE A 319 7.83 0.97 -23.66
C PHE A 319 8.91 1.81 -24.34
N GLU A 320 9.17 1.57 -25.63
CA GLU A 320 10.16 2.33 -26.40
C GLU A 320 9.82 3.83 -26.44
N LYS A 321 8.53 4.17 -26.62
CA LYS A 321 8.05 5.54 -26.57
C LYS A 321 8.36 6.21 -25.22
N LEU A 322 8.00 5.57 -24.11
CA LEU A 322 8.26 6.12 -22.77
C LEU A 322 9.75 6.27 -22.48
N VAL A 323 10.58 5.32 -22.92
CA VAL A 323 12.05 5.42 -22.81
C VAL A 323 12.59 6.62 -23.61
N ALA A 324 12.12 6.80 -24.84
CA ALA A 324 12.53 7.92 -25.69
C ALA A 324 12.09 9.28 -25.11
N GLU A 325 10.88 9.38 -24.59
CA GLU A 325 10.36 10.60 -23.94
C GLU A 325 11.22 10.99 -22.73
N ARG A 326 11.60 10.04 -21.87
CA ARG A 326 12.48 10.30 -20.71
C ARG A 326 13.86 10.77 -21.14
N LYS A 327 14.46 10.09 -22.11
CA LYS A 327 15.76 10.51 -22.62
C LYS A 327 15.73 11.93 -23.14
N ALA A 328 14.68 12.29 -23.90
CA ALA A 328 14.51 13.65 -24.40
C ALA A 328 14.27 14.67 -23.28
N GLN A 329 13.65 14.28 -22.16
CA GLN A 329 13.45 15.13 -20.99
C GLN A 329 14.77 15.35 -20.25
N GLU A 330 15.57 14.32 -20.03
CA GLU A 330 16.90 14.42 -19.43
C GLU A 330 17.82 15.35 -20.22
N GLU A 331 17.85 15.18 -21.55
CA GLU A 331 18.64 16.03 -22.46
C GLU A 331 18.22 17.51 -22.35
N ARG A 332 16.91 17.80 -22.28
CA ARG A 332 16.40 19.18 -22.08
C ARG A 332 16.77 19.74 -20.71
N SER A 333 16.72 18.94 -19.66
CA SER A 333 17.07 19.34 -18.31
C SER A 333 18.57 19.68 -18.19
N LEU A 334 19.42 18.92 -18.85
CA LEU A 334 20.86 19.18 -18.91
C LEU A 334 21.19 20.46 -19.71
N ALA A 335 20.51 20.68 -20.84
CA ALA A 335 20.70 21.86 -21.69
C ALA A 335 20.14 23.17 -21.09
N GLY A 336 19.21 23.10 -20.15
CA GLY A 336 18.62 24.28 -19.46
C GLY A 336 19.37 24.72 -18.22
N ASN A 337 20.39 23.98 -17.78
CA ASN A 337 21.24 24.31 -16.64
C ASN A 337 22.61 24.94 -17.04
N ASP A 338 22.86 25.19 -18.32
CA ASP A 338 23.97 25.97 -18.85
C ASP A 338 23.50 27.41 -19.18
#